data_c61770a5780b2ecbc5b26066b0dfe5be
#
_entry.id   c61770a5780b2ecbc5b26066b0dfe5be
#
_cell.length_a   1.000
_cell.length_b   1.000
_cell.length_c   1.000
_cell.angle_alpha   90.00
_cell.angle_beta   90.00
_cell.angle_gamma   90.00
#
_symmetry.space_group_name_H-M   'P 1'
#
loop_
_entity.id
_entity.type
_entity.pdbx_description
1 polymer ?
#
loop_
_entity_poly.entity_id
_entity_poly.type
_entity_poly.pdbx_seq_one_letter_code
_entity_poly.pdbx_strand_id
1 'polypeptide(L)'
;MGLELSAQQQASLLDYLALMRKWNKAYNLTAINDLEQMVIRHLLDSLSILPFIGSSPVLDVGSGAGLPGIPLAIALPHQQFILLDSNGKKIRFLTQAKIDLALKNIDIVHARVEDFQPTAPIAIVTCRAFAALNAILDSTRHLLTSTSRVLAMKAKQEDTKLPAGYEQVAVHELEVAFLDEPRLLIEIKII
;
A
#
# COMPACT_ATOMS: atom_id res chain seq x y z
N MET A 1 -0.37 -10.02 -16.07
CA MET A 1 0.65 -9.09 -15.50
C MET A 1 1.97 -9.26 -16.23
N GLY A 2 2.43 -8.27 -16.98
CA GLY A 2 3.77 -8.26 -17.59
C GLY A 2 4.80 -7.62 -16.64
N LEU A 3 4.93 -8.13 -15.39
CA LEU A 3 5.86 -7.57 -14.40
C LEU A 3 7.25 -8.19 -14.62
N GLU A 4 8.21 -7.36 -15.00
CA GLU A 4 9.62 -7.75 -15.07
C GLU A 4 10.31 -7.44 -13.73
N LEU A 5 10.39 -8.45 -12.86
CA LEU A 5 11.14 -8.39 -11.61
C LEU A 5 12.45 -9.16 -11.74
N SER A 6 13.55 -8.56 -11.31
CA SER A 6 14.83 -9.25 -11.23
C SER A 6 14.77 -10.44 -10.25
N ALA A 7 15.67 -11.40 -10.40
CA ALA A 7 15.78 -12.53 -9.46
C ALA A 7 15.97 -12.07 -8.01
N GLN A 8 16.72 -10.98 -7.79
CA GLN A 8 16.91 -10.41 -6.46
C GLN A 8 15.61 -9.83 -5.88
N GLN A 9 14.79 -9.14 -6.68
CA GLN A 9 13.50 -8.63 -6.22
C GLN A 9 12.53 -9.76 -5.90
N GLN A 10 12.50 -10.82 -6.71
CA GLN A 10 11.68 -12.00 -6.45
C GLN A 10 12.10 -12.68 -5.14
N ALA A 11 13.41 -12.86 -4.91
CA ALA A 11 13.93 -13.42 -3.65
C ALA A 11 13.52 -12.53 -2.46
N SER A 12 13.68 -11.21 -2.55
CA SER A 12 13.31 -10.29 -1.47
C SER A 12 11.80 -10.32 -1.15
N LEU A 13 10.94 -10.49 -2.16
CA LEU A 13 9.50 -10.65 -1.96
C LEU A 13 9.17 -11.95 -1.21
N LEU A 14 9.85 -13.05 -1.51
CA LEU A 14 9.67 -14.32 -0.82
C LEU A 14 10.21 -14.26 0.62
N ASP A 15 11.35 -13.62 0.84
CA ASP A 15 11.91 -13.37 2.17
C ASP A 15 10.96 -12.52 3.02
N TYR A 16 10.33 -11.50 2.43
CA TYR A 16 9.28 -10.71 3.09
C TYR A 16 8.10 -11.59 3.54
N LEU A 17 7.60 -12.49 2.70
CA LEU A 17 6.52 -13.41 3.10
C LEU A 17 6.96 -14.36 4.22
N ALA A 18 8.17 -14.88 4.14
CA ALA A 18 8.72 -15.74 5.18
C ALA A 18 8.81 -15.00 6.52
N LEU A 19 9.27 -13.75 6.50
CA LEU A 19 9.32 -12.90 7.68
C LEU A 19 7.91 -12.62 8.21
N MET A 20 6.96 -12.26 7.34
CA MET A 20 5.56 -12.03 7.71
C MET A 20 4.95 -13.26 8.40
N ARG A 21 5.13 -14.47 7.84
CA ARG A 21 4.64 -15.72 8.44
C ARG A 21 5.23 -15.97 9.83
N LYS A 22 6.53 -15.71 10.00
CA LYS A 22 7.21 -15.84 11.30
C LYS A 22 6.57 -14.93 12.34
N TRP A 23 6.39 -13.65 12.00
CA TRP A 23 5.86 -12.64 12.90
C TRP A 23 4.34 -12.77 13.12
N ASN A 24 3.61 -13.30 12.13
CA ASN A 24 2.16 -13.47 12.22
C ASN A 24 1.72 -14.32 13.41
N LYS A 25 2.56 -15.28 13.83
CA LYS A 25 2.30 -16.15 14.99
C LYS A 25 2.08 -15.38 16.29
N ALA A 26 2.70 -14.19 16.44
CA ALA A 26 2.65 -13.40 17.66
C ALA A 26 1.92 -12.06 17.47
N TYR A 27 1.85 -11.53 16.24
CA TYR A 27 1.39 -10.16 15.99
C TYR A 27 0.07 -10.05 15.25
N ASN A 28 -0.47 -11.18 14.74
CA ASN A 28 -1.70 -11.20 13.93
C ASN A 28 -1.66 -10.16 12.80
N LEU A 29 -0.63 -10.29 11.94
CA LEU A 29 -0.40 -9.35 10.83
C LEU A 29 -1.41 -9.55 9.70
N THR A 30 -1.80 -10.81 9.48
CA THR A 30 -2.75 -11.22 8.44
C THR A 30 -3.55 -12.45 8.88
N ALA A 31 -4.77 -12.58 8.35
CA ALA A 31 -5.58 -13.79 8.53
C ALA A 31 -5.14 -14.95 7.59
N ILE A 32 -4.35 -14.66 6.56
CA ILE A 32 -3.91 -15.62 5.56
C ILE A 32 -2.62 -16.30 6.04
N ASN A 33 -2.65 -17.63 6.16
CA ASN A 33 -1.50 -18.42 6.63
C ASN A 33 -0.93 -19.36 5.56
N ASP A 34 -1.71 -19.66 4.54
CA ASP A 34 -1.28 -20.45 3.40
C ASP A 34 -0.32 -19.65 2.52
N LEU A 35 0.82 -20.23 2.15
CA LEU A 35 1.89 -19.52 1.45
C LEU A 35 1.47 -19.13 0.02
N GLU A 36 0.78 -20.01 -0.68
CA GLU A 36 0.30 -19.75 -2.04
C GLU A 36 -0.70 -18.60 -2.03
N GLN A 37 -1.65 -18.62 -1.09
CA GLN A 37 -2.61 -17.53 -0.90
C GLN A 37 -1.93 -16.23 -0.48
N MET A 38 -0.84 -16.28 0.30
CA MET A 38 -0.06 -15.08 0.61
C MET A 38 0.64 -14.52 -0.63
N VAL A 39 1.18 -15.35 -1.51
CA VAL A 39 1.75 -14.89 -2.78
C VAL A 39 0.67 -14.18 -3.60
N ILE A 40 -0.48 -14.79 -3.78
CA ILE A 40 -1.56 -14.24 -4.61
C ILE A 40 -2.13 -12.95 -3.99
N ARG A 41 -2.62 -13.05 -2.74
CA ARG A 41 -3.42 -12.00 -2.09
C ARG A 41 -2.59 -10.92 -1.41
N HIS A 42 -1.29 -11.11 -1.24
CA HIS A 42 -0.39 -10.11 -0.66
C HIS A 42 0.58 -9.57 -1.70
N LEU A 43 1.34 -10.43 -2.38
CA LEU A 43 2.35 -9.94 -3.33
C LEU A 43 1.71 -9.53 -4.66
N LEU A 44 1.03 -10.44 -5.37
CA LEU A 44 0.50 -10.15 -6.71
C LEU A 44 -0.58 -9.06 -6.65
N ASP A 45 -1.46 -9.10 -5.64
CA ASP A 45 -2.44 -8.06 -5.40
C ASP A 45 -1.77 -6.68 -5.18
N SER A 46 -0.75 -6.60 -4.33
CA SER A 46 -0.01 -5.34 -4.12
C SER A 46 0.74 -4.85 -5.36
N LEU A 47 1.33 -5.76 -6.13
CA LEU A 47 2.09 -5.44 -7.33
C LEU A 47 1.19 -5.06 -8.52
N SER A 48 -0.10 -5.37 -8.47
CA SER A 48 -1.04 -5.04 -9.55
C SER A 48 -1.18 -3.53 -9.79
N ILE A 49 -0.85 -2.71 -8.79
CA ILE A 49 -0.92 -1.24 -8.91
C ILE A 49 0.40 -0.59 -9.35
N LEU A 50 1.47 -1.37 -9.61
CA LEU A 50 2.76 -0.82 -10.09
C LEU A 50 2.63 0.14 -11.27
N PRO A 51 1.82 -0.13 -12.32
CA PRO A 51 1.69 0.77 -13.46
C PRO A 51 1.14 2.17 -13.12
N PHE A 52 0.48 2.29 -11.96
CA PHE A 52 -0.13 3.54 -11.50
C PHE A 52 0.77 4.35 -10.56
N ILE A 53 1.88 3.75 -10.09
CA ILE A 53 2.85 4.41 -9.21
C ILE A 53 3.79 5.26 -10.05
N GLY A 54 3.68 6.57 -9.89
CA GLY A 54 4.57 7.54 -10.53
C GLY A 54 5.93 7.66 -9.85
N SER A 55 6.71 8.67 -10.25
CA SER A 55 8.04 8.95 -9.71
C SER A 55 8.06 9.75 -8.40
N SER A 56 6.93 10.09 -7.85
CA SER A 56 6.81 10.92 -6.63
C SER A 56 6.76 10.07 -5.37
N PRO A 57 7.08 10.61 -4.17
CA PRO A 57 6.96 9.86 -2.94
C PRO A 57 5.54 9.31 -2.74
N VAL A 58 5.45 8.07 -2.29
CA VAL A 58 4.19 7.34 -2.06
C VAL A 58 3.98 7.19 -0.57
N LEU A 59 2.84 7.65 -0.06
CA LEU A 59 2.38 7.40 1.31
C LEU A 59 1.41 6.22 1.32
N ASP A 60 1.76 5.16 2.01
CA ASP A 60 0.90 4.00 2.27
C ASP A 60 0.21 4.19 3.63
N VAL A 61 -1.09 4.48 3.62
CA VAL A 61 -1.86 4.79 4.82
C VAL A 61 -2.50 3.55 5.41
N GLY A 62 -2.23 3.31 6.69
CA GLY A 62 -2.66 2.09 7.36
C GLY A 62 -1.95 0.87 6.80
N SER A 63 -0.64 0.98 6.62
CA SER A 63 0.20 -0.03 5.94
C SER A 63 0.07 -1.43 6.52
N GLY A 64 -0.31 -1.55 7.79
CA GLY A 64 -0.50 -2.84 8.45
C GLY A 64 0.75 -3.70 8.42
N ALA A 65 0.65 -4.81 7.69
CA ALA A 65 1.81 -5.67 7.42
C ALA A 65 2.76 -5.12 6.36
N GLY A 66 2.58 -3.87 5.90
CA GLY A 66 3.36 -3.24 4.83
C GLY A 66 2.78 -3.49 3.43
N LEU A 67 1.48 -3.60 3.32
CA LEU A 67 0.80 -3.92 2.07
C LEU A 67 -0.12 -2.76 1.63
N PRO A 68 0.08 -2.18 0.45
CA PRO A 68 0.96 -2.63 -0.64
C PRO A 68 2.40 -2.10 -0.56
N GLY A 69 2.76 -1.26 0.40
CA GLY A 69 3.98 -0.46 0.44
C GLY A 69 5.29 -1.25 0.32
N ILE A 70 5.49 -2.35 1.06
CA ILE A 70 6.75 -3.13 1.00
C ILE A 70 6.91 -3.84 -0.35
N PRO A 71 5.94 -4.57 -0.91
CA PRO A 71 6.06 -5.14 -2.25
C PRO A 71 6.37 -4.10 -3.32
N LEU A 72 5.74 -2.92 -3.26
CA LEU A 72 6.02 -1.82 -4.18
C LEU A 72 7.43 -1.26 -4.01
N ALA A 73 7.89 -1.09 -2.77
CA ALA A 73 9.24 -0.60 -2.48
C ALA A 73 10.33 -1.56 -2.97
N ILE A 74 10.10 -2.88 -2.87
CA ILE A 74 11.00 -3.90 -3.43
C ILE A 74 11.02 -3.82 -4.96
N ALA A 75 9.86 -3.65 -5.59
CA ALA A 75 9.75 -3.57 -7.06
C ALA A 75 10.32 -2.25 -7.62
N LEU A 76 10.24 -1.16 -6.87
CA LEU A 76 10.64 0.20 -7.28
C LEU A 76 11.73 0.75 -6.35
N PRO A 77 12.98 0.24 -6.40
CA PRO A 77 14.02 0.58 -5.42
C PRO A 77 14.48 2.04 -5.47
N HIS A 78 14.17 2.77 -6.54
CA HIS A 78 14.50 4.19 -6.69
C HIS A 78 13.35 5.13 -6.26
N GLN A 79 12.17 4.56 -5.94
CA GLN A 79 11.01 5.29 -5.50
C GLN A 79 10.96 5.34 -3.97
N GLN A 80 10.68 6.49 -3.38
CA GLN A 80 10.52 6.64 -1.94
C GLN A 80 9.10 6.29 -1.48
N PHE A 81 9.00 5.53 -0.40
CA PHE A 81 7.75 5.14 0.25
C PHE A 81 7.75 5.56 1.70
N ILE A 82 6.61 6.04 2.17
CA ILE A 82 6.34 6.33 3.58
C ILE A 82 5.26 5.35 4.02
N LEU A 83 5.59 4.49 4.99
CA LEU A 83 4.66 3.50 5.54
C LEU A 83 4.13 4.00 6.88
N LEU A 84 2.87 4.37 6.93
CA LEU A 84 2.23 4.97 8.09
C LEU A 84 1.21 4.02 8.71
N ASP A 85 1.34 3.77 10.00
CA ASP A 85 0.37 3.00 10.78
C ASP A 85 0.32 3.51 12.23
N SER A 86 -0.85 3.48 12.85
CA SER A 86 -1.02 3.86 14.26
C SER A 86 -0.80 2.70 15.25
N ASN A 87 -0.68 1.47 14.75
CA ASN A 87 -0.53 0.27 15.58
C ASN A 87 0.94 -0.06 15.83
N GLY A 88 1.41 0.12 17.05
CA GLY A 88 2.81 -0.13 17.42
C GLY A 88 3.31 -1.56 17.17
N LYS A 89 2.42 -2.58 17.14
CA LYS A 89 2.81 -3.94 16.73
C LYS A 89 3.15 -4.01 15.25
N LYS A 90 2.35 -3.33 14.42
CA LYS A 90 2.59 -3.24 12.97
C LYS A 90 3.89 -2.48 12.69
N ILE A 91 4.11 -1.35 13.36
CA ILE A 91 5.35 -0.57 13.25
C ILE A 91 6.59 -1.38 13.59
N ARG A 92 6.56 -2.20 14.66
CA ARG A 92 7.70 -3.08 15.00
C ARG A 92 8.00 -4.08 13.88
N PHE A 93 6.97 -4.67 13.29
CA PHE A 93 7.15 -5.57 12.15
C PHE A 93 7.74 -4.83 10.94
N LEU A 94 7.18 -3.66 10.57
CA LEU A 94 7.68 -2.86 9.45
C LEU A 94 9.16 -2.47 9.65
N THR A 95 9.53 -2.07 10.87
CA THR A 95 10.92 -1.74 11.22
C THR A 95 11.84 -2.94 11.03
N GLN A 96 11.42 -4.11 11.49
CA GLN A 96 12.21 -5.33 11.30
C GLN A 96 12.31 -5.71 9.81
N ALA A 97 11.21 -5.60 9.07
CA ALA A 97 11.22 -5.88 7.63
C ALA A 97 12.14 -4.93 6.87
N LYS A 98 12.16 -3.63 7.21
CA LYS A 98 13.10 -2.66 6.65
C LYS A 98 14.55 -3.09 6.85
N ILE A 99 14.89 -3.57 8.04
CA ILE A 99 16.26 -4.00 8.41
C ILE A 99 16.62 -5.30 7.69
N ASP A 100 15.81 -6.34 7.83
CA ASP A 100 16.11 -7.69 7.32
C ASP A 100 16.18 -7.73 5.79
N LEU A 101 15.35 -6.91 5.11
CA LEU A 101 15.33 -6.82 3.65
C LEU A 101 16.21 -5.68 3.10
N ALA A 102 16.94 -4.96 3.98
CA ALA A 102 17.81 -3.84 3.64
C ALA A 102 17.13 -2.77 2.76
N LEU A 103 15.85 -2.46 3.01
CA LEU A 103 15.07 -1.49 2.24
C LEU A 103 15.48 -0.06 2.61
N LYS A 104 16.22 0.60 1.70
CA LYS A 104 16.71 1.97 1.93
C LYS A 104 15.70 3.05 1.51
N ASN A 105 14.71 2.66 0.74
CA ASN A 105 13.73 3.54 0.12
C ASN A 105 12.37 3.56 0.86
N ILE A 106 12.33 3.14 2.12
CA ILE A 106 11.13 3.25 2.94
C ILE A 106 11.41 4.04 4.22
N ASP A 107 10.45 4.86 4.59
CA ASP A 107 10.37 5.51 5.89
C ASP A 107 9.15 4.99 6.65
N ILE A 108 9.32 4.71 7.94
CA ILE A 108 8.26 4.14 8.78
C ILE A 108 7.81 5.20 9.77
N VAL A 109 6.52 5.47 9.78
CA VAL A 109 5.91 6.50 10.63
C VAL A 109 4.88 5.87 11.56
N HIS A 110 5.10 6.02 12.87
CA HIS A 110 4.15 5.62 13.89
C HIS A 110 3.27 6.80 14.29
N ALA A 111 2.17 6.99 13.61
CA ALA A 111 1.22 8.07 13.89
C ALA A 111 -0.19 7.68 13.40
N ARG A 112 -1.20 8.42 13.89
CA ARG A 112 -2.48 8.51 13.18
C ARG A 112 -2.28 9.39 11.94
N VAL A 113 -3.03 9.11 10.89
CA VAL A 113 -2.89 9.87 9.63
C VAL A 113 -3.23 11.35 9.84
N GLU A 114 -4.18 11.65 10.69
CA GLU A 114 -4.62 13.01 11.02
C GLU A 114 -3.52 13.84 11.71
N ASP A 115 -2.59 13.16 12.42
CA ASP A 115 -1.50 13.79 13.15
C ASP A 115 -0.19 13.84 12.33
N PHE A 116 -0.16 13.19 11.17
CA PHE A 116 1.05 13.13 10.34
C PHE A 116 1.27 14.43 9.58
N GLN A 117 2.46 15.01 9.74
CA GLN A 117 2.89 16.22 9.03
C GLN A 117 4.14 15.87 8.20
N PRO A 118 3.99 15.64 6.89
CA PRO A 118 5.13 15.34 6.03
C PRO A 118 6.02 16.56 5.83
N THR A 119 7.33 16.33 5.66
CA THR A 119 8.31 17.38 5.37
C THR A 119 8.28 17.87 3.92
N ALA A 120 7.62 17.13 3.05
CA ALA A 120 7.44 17.43 1.63
C ALA A 120 6.02 17.04 1.18
N PRO A 121 5.47 17.69 0.14
CA PRO A 121 4.15 17.34 -0.40
C PRO A 121 4.05 15.87 -0.79
N ILE A 122 2.94 15.23 -0.43
CA ILE A 122 2.63 13.86 -0.83
C ILE A 122 1.95 13.89 -2.19
N ALA A 123 2.56 13.25 -3.18
CA ALA A 123 1.97 13.21 -4.52
C ALA A 123 1.06 12.00 -4.73
N ILE A 124 1.35 10.86 -4.09
CA ILE A 124 0.51 9.66 -4.15
C ILE A 124 0.21 9.18 -2.74
N VAL A 125 -1.06 9.04 -2.44
CA VAL A 125 -1.55 8.30 -1.26
C VAL A 125 -2.10 6.98 -1.75
N THR A 126 -1.64 5.86 -1.19
CA THR A 126 -2.23 4.54 -1.42
C THR A 126 -2.75 3.95 -0.12
N CYS A 127 -3.74 3.10 -0.24
CA CYS A 127 -4.27 2.34 0.90
C CYS A 127 -4.93 1.05 0.42
N ARG A 128 -4.89 0.03 1.27
CA ARG A 128 -5.55 -1.25 1.06
C ARG A 128 -6.30 -1.67 2.31
N ALA A 129 -7.60 -2.00 2.18
CA ALA A 129 -8.45 -2.49 3.28
C ALA A 129 -8.42 -1.63 4.56
N PHE A 130 -8.12 -0.32 4.43
CA PHE A 130 -7.95 0.57 5.58
C PHE A 130 -9.29 1.04 6.15
N ALA A 131 -10.17 1.61 5.30
CA ALA A 131 -11.45 2.19 5.71
C ALA A 131 -12.40 2.35 4.51
N ALA A 132 -13.61 2.83 4.75
CA ALA A 132 -14.48 3.35 3.70
C ALA A 132 -13.78 4.50 2.96
N LEU A 133 -14.07 4.65 1.66
CA LEU A 133 -13.37 5.60 0.78
C LEU A 133 -13.42 7.03 1.33
N ASN A 134 -14.60 7.48 1.75
CA ASN A 134 -14.76 8.85 2.28
C ASN A 134 -13.93 9.08 3.56
N ALA A 135 -13.84 8.08 4.44
CA ALA A 135 -13.01 8.19 5.64
C ALA A 135 -11.51 8.33 5.32
N ILE A 136 -11.05 7.67 4.25
CA ILE A 136 -9.67 7.83 3.76
C ILE A 136 -9.47 9.26 3.25
N LEU A 137 -10.38 9.76 2.41
CA LEU A 137 -10.29 11.11 1.83
C LEU A 137 -10.32 12.19 2.90
N ASP A 138 -11.21 12.06 3.89
CA ASP A 138 -11.33 13.02 4.99
C ASP A 138 -10.05 13.04 5.86
N SER A 139 -9.55 11.86 6.24
CA SER A 139 -8.36 11.76 7.10
C SER A 139 -7.05 12.17 6.42
N THR A 140 -6.98 12.07 5.08
CA THR A 140 -5.78 12.44 4.32
C THR A 140 -5.86 13.83 3.69
N ARG A 141 -6.99 14.56 3.82
CA ARG A 141 -7.23 15.84 3.16
C ARG A 141 -6.10 16.85 3.33
N HIS A 142 -5.55 16.95 4.53
CA HIS A 142 -4.48 17.90 4.88
C HIS A 142 -3.12 17.56 4.25
N LEU A 143 -2.96 16.33 3.72
CA LEU A 143 -1.74 15.85 3.06
C LEU A 143 -1.76 16.09 1.54
N LEU A 144 -2.93 16.36 0.98
CA LEU A 144 -3.15 16.40 -0.45
C LEU A 144 -3.05 17.82 -1.00
N THR A 145 -2.49 17.93 -2.19
CA THR A 145 -2.44 19.13 -3.03
C THR A 145 -3.21 18.90 -4.32
N SER A 146 -3.39 19.93 -5.15
CA SER A 146 -4.06 19.80 -6.46
C SER A 146 -3.36 18.84 -7.44
N THR A 147 -2.11 18.47 -7.17
CA THR A 147 -1.35 17.49 -7.95
C THR A 147 -1.32 16.10 -7.34
N SER A 148 -1.87 15.95 -6.13
CA SER A 148 -1.90 14.67 -5.43
C SER A 148 -2.94 13.71 -6.02
N ARG A 149 -2.64 12.41 -5.94
CA ARG A 149 -3.55 11.34 -6.34
C ARG A 149 -3.76 10.39 -5.16
N VAL A 150 -5.01 9.97 -4.95
CA VAL A 150 -5.34 8.88 -4.02
C VAL A 150 -5.64 7.63 -4.83
N LEU A 151 -4.95 6.57 -4.54
CA LEU A 151 -5.04 5.26 -5.18
C LEU A 151 -5.58 4.25 -4.14
N ALA A 152 -6.90 4.07 -4.11
CA ALA A 152 -7.55 3.19 -3.14
C ALA A 152 -7.80 1.80 -3.74
N MET A 153 -7.16 0.76 -3.18
CA MET A 153 -7.38 -0.63 -3.57
C MET A 153 -8.64 -1.18 -2.91
N LYS A 154 -9.57 -1.69 -3.71
CA LYS A 154 -10.87 -2.21 -3.26
C LYS A 154 -11.22 -3.53 -3.92
N ALA A 155 -11.98 -4.38 -3.21
CA ALA A 155 -12.51 -5.62 -3.79
C ALA A 155 -13.78 -5.38 -4.64
N LYS A 156 -14.49 -4.28 -4.39
CA LYS A 156 -15.69 -3.86 -5.13
C LYS A 156 -15.81 -2.35 -5.13
N GLN A 157 -16.52 -1.83 -6.11
CA GLN A 157 -16.86 -0.41 -6.14
C GLN A 157 -17.81 -0.08 -4.98
N GLU A 158 -17.52 1.02 -4.30
CA GLU A 158 -18.40 1.59 -3.30
C GLU A 158 -19.34 2.57 -4.01
N ASP A 159 -20.64 2.36 -3.88
CA ASP A 159 -21.66 3.30 -4.37
C ASP A 159 -21.78 4.45 -3.37
N THR A 160 -20.73 5.25 -3.27
CA THR A 160 -20.62 6.31 -2.28
C THR A 160 -20.32 7.63 -2.98
N LYS A 161 -21.16 8.64 -2.77
CA LYS A 161 -20.90 9.99 -3.24
C LYS A 161 -19.64 10.53 -2.58
N LEU A 162 -18.70 11.01 -3.39
CA LEU A 162 -17.46 11.61 -2.89
C LEU A 162 -17.76 12.91 -2.12
N PRO A 163 -16.93 13.24 -1.10
CA PRO A 163 -16.97 14.53 -0.44
C PRO A 163 -16.72 15.69 -1.41
N ALA A 164 -17.20 16.89 -1.06
CA ALA A 164 -16.92 18.09 -1.84
C ALA A 164 -15.40 18.34 -1.95
N GLY A 165 -14.94 18.76 -3.12
CA GLY A 165 -13.52 19.03 -3.42
C GLY A 165 -12.75 17.78 -3.88
N TYR A 166 -13.43 16.69 -4.21
CA TYR A 166 -12.82 15.50 -4.79
C TYR A 166 -13.51 15.08 -6.08
N GLU A 167 -12.72 14.54 -7.01
CA GLU A 167 -13.16 13.97 -8.27
C GLU A 167 -12.60 12.55 -8.43
N GLN A 168 -13.48 11.60 -8.80
CA GLN A 168 -13.05 10.27 -9.22
C GLN A 168 -12.58 10.37 -10.68
N VAL A 169 -11.28 10.20 -10.88
CA VAL A 169 -10.66 10.25 -12.20
C VAL A 169 -10.92 8.99 -13.00
N ALA A 170 -10.76 7.84 -12.34
CA ALA A 170 -10.95 6.53 -12.97
C ALA A 170 -11.24 5.43 -11.93
N VAL A 171 -11.79 4.34 -12.42
CA VAL A 171 -11.81 3.03 -11.76
C VAL A 171 -11.13 2.05 -12.69
N HIS A 172 -10.01 1.50 -12.24
CA HIS A 172 -9.23 0.53 -13.00
C HIS A 172 -9.54 -0.87 -12.48
N GLU A 173 -9.94 -1.77 -13.37
CA GLU A 173 -9.99 -3.20 -13.06
C GLU A 173 -8.56 -3.75 -13.04
N LEU A 174 -8.18 -4.38 -11.94
CA LEU A 174 -6.84 -4.94 -11.76
C LEU A 174 -6.89 -6.44 -12.02
N GLU A 175 -6.08 -6.89 -12.97
CA GLU A 175 -5.86 -8.33 -13.19
C GLU A 175 -4.78 -8.83 -12.23
N VAL A 176 -5.19 -9.65 -11.26
CA VAL A 176 -4.29 -10.33 -10.34
C VAL A 176 -4.24 -11.81 -10.72
N ALA A 177 -3.08 -12.28 -11.15
CA ALA A 177 -2.93 -13.67 -11.58
C ALA A 177 -3.34 -14.63 -10.45
N PHE A 178 -4.07 -15.70 -10.81
CA PHE A 178 -4.60 -16.72 -9.90
C PHE A 178 -5.63 -16.23 -8.88
N LEU A 179 -6.19 -15.03 -9.08
CA LEU A 179 -7.24 -14.49 -8.22
C LEU A 179 -8.52 -14.31 -9.06
N ASP A 180 -9.56 -15.10 -8.77
CA ASP A 180 -10.85 -15.03 -9.46
C ASP A 180 -11.76 -13.90 -8.95
N GLU A 181 -11.37 -13.27 -7.83
CA GLU A 181 -12.15 -12.18 -7.24
C GLU A 181 -11.79 -10.84 -7.89
N PRO A 182 -12.78 -9.96 -8.13
CA PRO A 182 -12.49 -8.64 -8.69
C PRO A 182 -11.57 -7.82 -7.78
N ARG A 183 -10.71 -7.04 -8.41
CA ARG A 183 -9.87 -6.04 -7.76
C ARG A 183 -9.97 -4.74 -8.54
N LEU A 184 -10.18 -3.67 -7.79
CA LEU A 184 -10.33 -2.33 -8.35
C LEU A 184 -9.31 -1.39 -7.74
N LEU A 185 -8.79 -0.49 -8.55
CA LEU A 185 -8.06 0.68 -8.10
C LEU A 185 -8.91 1.92 -8.40
N ILE A 186 -9.37 2.58 -7.35
CA ILE A 186 -10.12 3.82 -7.48
C ILE A 186 -9.13 4.97 -7.43
N GLU A 187 -9.04 5.73 -8.51
CA GLU A 187 -8.17 6.89 -8.63
C GLU A 187 -8.96 8.18 -8.41
N ILE A 188 -8.53 8.99 -7.43
CA ILE A 188 -9.19 10.22 -7.02
C ILE A 188 -8.19 11.36 -6.98
N LYS A 189 -8.65 12.54 -7.37
CA LYS A 189 -7.94 13.81 -7.25
C LYS A 189 -8.70 14.77 -6.34
N ILE A 190 -7.97 15.78 -5.88
CA ILE A 190 -8.52 16.97 -5.27
C ILE A 190 -8.78 18.03 -6.36
N ILE A 191 -9.92 18.71 -6.29
CA ILE A 191 -10.32 19.78 -7.22
C ILE A 191 -10.56 21.10 -6.50
#